data_48bb70c8b5960f2011a1f279137683ac
#
_entry.id   48bb70c8b5960f2011a1f279137683ac
#
_cell.length_a   1.000
_cell.length_b   1.000
_cell.length_c   1.000
_cell.angle_alpha   90.00
_cell.angle_beta   90.00
_cell.angle_gamma   90.00
#
_symmetry.space_group_name_H-M   'P 1'
#
loop_
_entity.id
_entity.type
_entity.pdbx_description
1 polymer ?
#
loop_
_entity_poly.entity_id
_entity_poly.type
_entity_poly.pdbx_seq_one_letter_code
_entity_poly.pdbx_strand_id
1 'polypeptide(L)'
;MRKLALLLSLILGVTSAYAGTNINGNVESRCTVNTDTAGYYGNPNAYTLTTLPASAGQVPIIRIDTSLATAYKAQISYPTSFSSSPSLGDTVVWTGAVAVDQTSSSDMSGYQAASTTADGGAMRIYPLTVAGATWFSVASVATYGGGQQKAFPGGSYTAVVTAECIAQ
;
A
#
# COMPACT_ATOMS: atom_id res chain seq x y z
N MET A 1 70.32 1.72 -69.58
CA MET A 1 68.97 2.28 -69.47
C MET A 1 68.15 1.36 -68.55
N ARG A 2 68.04 1.71 -67.24
CA ARG A 2 67.26 0.93 -66.24
C ARG A 2 66.02 1.69 -65.96
N LYS A 3 64.85 1.13 -66.29
CA LYS A 3 63.56 1.69 -65.98
C LYS A 3 63.17 1.29 -64.54
N LEU A 4 63.11 2.28 -63.70
CA LEU A 4 62.66 2.13 -62.32
C LEU A 4 61.13 2.18 -62.34
N ALA A 5 60.44 1.07 -62.00
CA ALA A 5 58.99 1.01 -61.83
C ALA A 5 58.64 1.37 -60.39
N LEU A 6 57.95 2.50 -60.20
CA LEU A 6 57.45 2.94 -58.92
C LEU A 6 56.11 2.23 -58.67
N LEU A 7 56.09 1.28 -57.73
CA LEU A 7 54.82 0.66 -57.20
C LEU A 7 54.19 1.59 -56.14
N LEU A 8 53.10 2.22 -56.52
CA LEU A 8 52.28 3.01 -55.65
C LEU A 8 51.32 2.10 -54.91
N SER A 9 51.60 1.76 -53.63
CA SER A 9 50.73 0.97 -52.78
C SER A 9 49.56 1.82 -52.29
N LEU A 10 48.39 1.58 -52.85
CA LEU A 10 47.10 2.21 -52.37
C LEU A 10 46.66 1.48 -51.11
N ILE A 11 46.91 2.08 -49.95
CA ILE A 11 46.37 1.60 -48.64
C ILE A 11 44.90 2.02 -48.59
N LEU A 12 43.98 1.11 -48.89
CA LEU A 12 42.56 1.29 -48.57
C LEU A 12 42.37 1.21 -47.05
N GLY A 13 42.24 2.35 -46.40
CA GLY A 13 41.82 2.43 -45.00
C GLY A 13 40.36 1.97 -44.87
N VAL A 14 40.14 0.80 -44.27
CA VAL A 14 38.80 0.35 -43.90
C VAL A 14 38.37 1.15 -42.69
N THR A 15 37.54 2.17 -42.89
CA THR A 15 36.87 2.88 -41.80
C THR A 15 35.69 2.05 -41.30
N SER A 16 35.84 1.45 -40.13
CA SER A 16 34.72 0.76 -39.45
C SER A 16 33.70 1.81 -39.00
N ALA A 17 32.56 1.86 -39.67
CA ALA A 17 31.43 2.68 -39.23
C ALA A 17 30.69 1.93 -38.12
N TYR A 18 30.69 2.48 -36.90
CA TYR A 18 29.88 1.98 -35.82
C TYR A 18 28.52 2.69 -35.87
N ALA A 19 27.45 1.93 -36.09
CA ALA A 19 26.09 2.44 -35.93
C ALA A 19 25.65 2.20 -34.48
N GLY A 20 25.53 3.28 -33.72
CA GLY A 20 24.88 3.25 -32.43
C GLY A 20 23.36 3.48 -32.58
N THR A 21 22.53 2.69 -31.93
CA THR A 21 21.09 2.93 -31.86
C THR A 21 20.70 3.24 -30.39
N ASN A 22 19.81 4.20 -30.23
CA ASN A 22 19.24 4.52 -28.92
C ASN A 22 18.04 3.60 -28.64
N ILE A 23 18.04 2.95 -27.49
CA ILE A 23 16.87 2.24 -26.96
C ILE A 23 16.21 3.17 -25.97
N ASN A 24 15.02 3.67 -26.32
CA ASN A 24 14.22 4.53 -25.44
C ASN A 24 13.19 3.68 -24.72
N GLY A 25 13.14 3.80 -23.39
CA GLY A 25 12.11 3.21 -22.53
C GLY A 25 11.46 4.29 -21.69
N ASN A 26 10.16 4.15 -21.45
CA ASN A 26 9.43 4.97 -20.48
C ASN A 26 8.83 4.07 -19.43
N VAL A 27 9.03 4.40 -18.15
CA VAL A 27 8.39 3.72 -17.02
C VAL A 27 7.35 4.69 -16.44
N GLU A 28 6.09 4.36 -16.62
CA GLU A 28 5.00 5.17 -16.06
C GLU A 28 4.97 5.03 -14.54
N SER A 29 4.84 6.18 -13.87
CA SER A 29 4.56 6.21 -12.43
C SER A 29 3.11 5.78 -12.20
N ARG A 30 2.93 4.68 -11.50
CA ARG A 30 1.62 4.13 -11.18
C ARG A 30 1.60 3.63 -9.74
N CYS A 31 0.51 3.94 -9.04
CA CYS A 31 0.18 3.34 -7.76
C CYS A 31 -1.27 2.86 -7.80
N THR A 32 -1.51 1.60 -7.45
CA THR A 32 -2.85 1.01 -7.41
C THR A 32 -3.16 0.50 -6.02
N VAL A 33 -4.40 0.72 -5.57
CA VAL A 33 -4.92 0.27 -4.28
C VAL A 33 -6.03 -0.74 -4.55
N ASN A 34 -5.91 -1.92 -3.96
CA ASN A 34 -6.85 -3.02 -4.11
C ASN A 34 -7.23 -3.61 -2.76
N THR A 35 -8.47 -4.06 -2.60
CA THR A 35 -8.86 -4.92 -1.48
C THR A 35 -8.41 -6.34 -1.81
N ASP A 36 -7.46 -6.87 -1.04
CA ASP A 36 -6.99 -8.25 -1.16
C ASP A 36 -7.91 -9.20 -0.38
N THR A 37 -8.20 -8.85 0.87
CA THR A 37 -9.10 -9.61 1.73
C THR A 37 -10.15 -8.69 2.33
N ALA A 38 -11.42 -9.03 2.18
CA ALA A 38 -12.51 -8.31 2.82
C ALA A 38 -12.57 -8.61 4.33
N GLY A 39 -12.81 -7.58 5.13
CA GLY A 39 -12.97 -7.73 6.57
C GLY A 39 -14.43 -7.93 6.97
N TYR A 40 -14.64 -8.51 8.15
CA TYR A 40 -15.93 -8.51 8.83
C TYR A 40 -15.76 -8.47 10.35
N TYR A 41 -16.80 -7.99 11.02
CA TYR A 41 -16.82 -7.91 12.48
C TYR A 41 -17.29 -9.22 13.11
N GLY A 42 -16.50 -9.72 14.06
CA GLY A 42 -16.98 -10.64 15.09
C GLY A 42 -17.59 -9.85 16.25
N ASN A 43 -18.45 -10.51 17.01
CA ASN A 43 -19.12 -9.94 18.20
C ASN A 43 -18.79 -10.84 19.41
N PRO A 44 -17.66 -10.59 20.09
CA PRO A 44 -17.26 -11.41 21.25
C PRO A 44 -18.17 -11.20 22.48
N ASN A 45 -18.87 -10.08 22.53
CA ASN A 45 -19.84 -9.73 23.58
C ASN A 45 -20.82 -8.66 23.07
N ALA A 46 -21.87 -8.37 23.82
CA ALA A 46 -22.95 -7.50 23.38
C ALA A 46 -22.53 -6.05 23.05
N TYR A 47 -21.40 -5.57 23.56
CA TYR A 47 -20.96 -4.17 23.43
C TYR A 47 -19.71 -3.99 22.56
N THR A 48 -19.16 -5.07 21.94
CA THR A 48 -17.95 -4.98 21.13
C THR A 48 -18.14 -5.62 19.77
N LEU A 49 -17.77 -4.88 18.74
CA LEU A 49 -17.57 -5.39 17.37
C LEU A 49 -16.08 -5.27 17.03
N THR A 50 -15.46 -6.33 16.51
CA THR A 50 -14.03 -6.34 16.21
C THR A 50 -13.72 -7.17 14.98
N THR A 51 -12.73 -6.74 14.21
CA THR A 51 -12.20 -7.52 13.08
C THR A 51 -11.17 -8.56 13.50
N LEU A 52 -10.80 -8.64 14.79
CA LEU A 52 -9.78 -9.57 15.26
C LEU A 52 -10.23 -11.04 15.16
N PRO A 53 -9.40 -11.95 14.61
CA PRO A 53 -9.73 -13.36 14.43
C PRO A 53 -10.06 -14.10 15.74
N ALA A 54 -9.41 -13.73 16.86
CA ALA A 54 -9.69 -14.31 18.18
C ALA A 54 -11.13 -14.11 18.64
N SER A 55 -11.87 -13.19 18.01
CA SER A 55 -13.28 -12.87 18.29
C SER A 55 -14.21 -13.22 17.12
N ALA A 56 -13.80 -14.19 16.29
CA ALA A 56 -14.50 -14.58 15.07
C ALA A 56 -14.70 -13.43 14.05
N GLY A 57 -13.84 -12.41 14.09
CA GLY A 57 -13.75 -11.37 13.06
C GLY A 57 -12.74 -11.75 11.98
N GLN A 58 -12.69 -10.93 10.93
CA GLN A 58 -11.64 -11.01 9.91
C GLN A 58 -11.06 -9.63 9.65
N VAL A 59 -9.73 -9.54 9.79
CA VAL A 59 -8.99 -8.31 9.48
C VAL A 59 -8.96 -8.10 7.97
N PRO A 60 -9.44 -6.96 7.44
CA PRO A 60 -9.27 -6.63 6.04
C PRO A 60 -7.80 -6.43 5.69
N ILE A 61 -7.41 -6.84 4.49
CA ILE A 61 -6.09 -6.64 3.92
C ILE A 61 -6.21 -5.78 2.66
N ILE A 62 -5.46 -4.69 2.64
CA ILE A 62 -5.34 -3.79 1.50
C ILE A 62 -3.99 -4.03 0.85
N ARG A 63 -3.98 -4.23 -0.46
CA ARG A 63 -2.77 -4.34 -1.27
C ARG A 63 -2.53 -3.04 -2.03
N ILE A 64 -1.29 -2.54 -1.95
CA ILE A 64 -0.84 -1.38 -2.71
C ILE A 64 0.35 -1.81 -3.58
N ASP A 65 0.22 -1.56 -4.89
CA ASP A 65 1.26 -1.84 -5.89
C ASP A 65 1.83 -0.53 -6.42
N THR A 66 3.14 -0.36 -6.36
CA THR A 66 3.86 0.80 -6.90
C THR A 66 4.84 0.39 -7.99
N SER A 67 4.85 1.10 -9.11
CA SER A 67 5.78 0.87 -10.22
C SER A 67 7.11 1.60 -10.08
N LEU A 68 7.16 2.66 -9.28
CA LEU A 68 8.35 3.46 -9.03
C LEU A 68 8.63 3.63 -7.53
N ALA A 69 9.90 3.51 -7.16
CA ALA A 69 10.38 3.81 -5.82
C ALA A 69 10.24 5.32 -5.51
N THR A 70 9.99 5.65 -4.24
CA THR A 70 9.97 7.03 -3.70
C THR A 70 8.96 8.01 -4.31
N ALA A 71 8.10 7.55 -5.23
CA ALA A 71 7.12 8.43 -5.87
C ALA A 71 5.84 8.62 -5.06
N TYR A 72 5.57 7.73 -4.09
CA TYR A 72 4.29 7.66 -3.38
C TYR A 72 4.41 7.45 -1.87
N LYS A 73 3.36 7.87 -1.16
CA LYS A 73 3.03 7.48 0.21
C LYS A 73 1.71 6.74 0.22
N ALA A 74 1.60 5.69 1.04
CA ALA A 74 0.32 5.09 1.37
C ALA A 74 -0.25 5.77 2.62
N GLN A 75 -1.51 6.22 2.57
CA GLN A 75 -2.28 6.66 3.72
C GLN A 75 -3.41 5.67 3.96
N ILE A 76 -3.45 5.05 5.13
CA ILE A 76 -4.42 4.01 5.44
C ILE A 76 -5.01 4.30 6.82
N SER A 77 -6.36 4.31 6.91
CA SER A 77 -7.06 4.56 8.16
C SER A 77 -8.00 3.41 8.52
N TYR A 78 -8.00 3.03 9.80
CA TYR A 78 -9.09 2.21 10.31
C TYR A 78 -10.35 3.07 10.51
N PRO A 79 -11.56 2.47 10.51
CA PRO A 79 -12.81 3.20 10.67
C PRO A 79 -12.90 3.92 12.02
N THR A 80 -13.47 5.14 12.02
CA THR A 80 -13.81 5.91 13.22
C THR A 80 -15.32 6.13 13.35
N SER A 81 -16.11 5.59 12.42
CA SER A 81 -17.56 5.59 12.44
C SER A 81 -18.12 4.44 11.60
N PHE A 82 -19.35 4.06 11.82
CA PHE A 82 -20.08 3.20 10.89
C PHE A 82 -20.55 4.01 9.68
N SER A 83 -20.39 3.42 8.49
CA SER A 83 -21.02 3.93 7.26
C SER A 83 -22.49 3.55 7.18
N SER A 84 -22.89 2.45 7.86
CA SER A 84 -24.26 2.03 8.04
C SER A 84 -24.41 1.29 9.36
N SER A 85 -25.47 1.60 10.12
CA SER A 85 -25.81 0.94 11.38
C SER A 85 -27.27 1.17 11.72
N PRO A 86 -27.87 0.39 12.64
CA PRO A 86 -29.08 0.78 13.34
C PRO A 86 -28.91 2.11 14.07
N SER A 87 -30.03 2.74 14.47
CA SER A 87 -29.98 3.97 15.27
C SER A 87 -29.23 3.71 16.59
N LEU A 88 -28.16 4.45 16.80
CA LEU A 88 -27.33 4.38 18.00
C LEU A 88 -27.73 5.49 18.94
N GLY A 89 -28.16 5.14 20.15
CA GLY A 89 -28.56 6.10 21.21
C GLY A 89 -27.39 6.51 22.11
N ASP A 90 -26.16 6.05 21.82
CA ASP A 90 -24.97 6.35 22.61
C ASP A 90 -23.71 6.40 21.75
N THR A 91 -22.60 6.80 22.35
CA THR A 91 -21.31 6.92 21.69
C THR A 91 -20.68 5.57 21.39
N VAL A 92 -19.93 5.50 20.28
CA VAL A 92 -19.05 4.38 19.93
C VAL A 92 -17.62 4.84 20.06
N VAL A 93 -16.83 4.13 20.85
CA VAL A 93 -15.39 4.34 20.94
C VAL A 93 -14.70 3.40 19.94
N TRP A 94 -13.86 3.99 19.09
CA TRP A 94 -13.11 3.28 18.07
C TRP A 94 -11.64 3.17 18.45
N THR A 95 -11.09 1.99 18.27
CA THR A 95 -9.66 1.74 18.33
C THR A 95 -9.25 0.83 17.17
N GLY A 96 -8.00 0.88 16.78
CA GLY A 96 -7.52 0.04 15.69
C GLY A 96 -6.02 0.14 15.49
N ALA A 97 -5.55 -0.60 14.50
CA ALA A 97 -4.16 -0.58 14.10
C ALA A 97 -4.05 -0.85 12.60
N VAL A 98 -3.12 -0.17 11.95
CA VAL A 98 -2.68 -0.49 10.59
C VAL A 98 -1.25 -1.00 10.67
N ALA A 99 -0.99 -2.14 10.06
CA ALA A 99 0.32 -2.77 10.06
C ALA A 99 0.68 -3.31 8.68
N VAL A 100 1.97 -3.35 8.37
CA VAL A 100 2.47 -4.10 7.21
C VAL A 100 2.32 -5.58 7.51
N ASP A 101 1.55 -6.29 6.69
CA ASP A 101 1.31 -7.72 6.79
C ASP A 101 2.32 -8.51 5.97
N GLN A 102 2.50 -8.11 4.71
CA GLN A 102 3.41 -8.76 3.77
C GLN A 102 4.01 -7.74 2.81
N THR A 103 5.19 -8.05 2.26
CA THR A 103 5.87 -7.28 1.21
C THR A 103 6.40 -8.20 0.13
N SER A 104 6.48 -7.71 -1.10
CA SER A 104 7.03 -8.46 -2.24
C SER A 104 8.56 -8.46 -2.29
N SER A 105 9.23 -7.64 -1.47
CA SER A 105 10.69 -7.55 -1.37
C SER A 105 11.14 -7.37 0.07
N SER A 106 12.27 -7.95 0.44
CA SER A 106 12.95 -7.74 1.73
C SER A 106 13.35 -6.28 1.97
N ASP A 107 13.58 -5.51 0.90
CA ASP A 107 13.97 -4.10 0.96
C ASP A 107 12.84 -3.19 1.51
N MET A 108 11.61 -3.70 1.56
CA MET A 108 10.44 -3.05 2.14
C MET A 108 10.27 -3.32 3.64
N SER A 109 11.12 -4.12 4.26
CA SER A 109 11.01 -4.55 5.67
C SER A 109 10.98 -3.40 6.67
N GLY A 110 11.53 -2.24 6.31
CA GLY A 110 11.54 -1.02 7.13
C GLY A 110 10.25 -0.20 7.15
N TYR A 111 9.25 -0.50 6.32
CA TYR A 111 8.05 0.34 6.15
C TYR A 111 7.26 0.53 7.45
N GLN A 112 7.09 -0.54 8.25
CA GLN A 112 6.38 -0.42 9.53
C GLN A 112 7.10 0.55 10.49
N ALA A 113 8.43 0.49 10.57
CA ALA A 113 9.23 1.35 11.44
C ALA A 113 9.27 2.79 10.94
N ALA A 114 9.27 3.00 9.61
CA ALA A 114 9.29 4.31 8.97
C ALA A 114 7.91 4.98 8.93
N SER A 115 6.84 4.30 9.33
CA SER A 115 5.48 4.85 9.30
C SER A 115 5.27 5.94 10.34
N THR A 116 4.43 6.91 9.99
CA THR A 116 3.97 7.98 10.89
C THR A 116 2.48 7.88 11.14
N THR A 117 1.99 8.48 12.22
CA THR A 117 0.56 8.52 12.58
C THR A 117 -0.02 9.89 12.33
N ALA A 118 -1.29 9.94 11.96
CA ALA A 118 -2.12 11.13 11.81
C ALA A 118 -3.54 10.88 12.32
N ASP A 119 -4.42 11.88 12.31
CA ASP A 119 -5.83 11.81 12.70
C ASP A 119 -6.04 11.16 14.09
N GLY A 120 -5.34 11.66 15.10
CA GLY A 120 -5.46 11.12 16.46
C GLY A 120 -5.01 9.66 16.59
N GLY A 121 -4.26 9.13 15.62
CA GLY A 121 -3.78 7.75 15.59
C GLY A 121 -4.61 6.82 14.69
N ALA A 122 -5.71 7.29 14.12
CA ALA A 122 -6.56 6.48 13.25
C ALA A 122 -5.94 6.21 11.87
N MET A 123 -5.02 7.09 11.42
CA MET A 123 -4.32 6.99 10.14
C MET A 123 -2.86 6.61 10.33
N ARG A 124 -2.36 5.76 9.44
CA ARG A 124 -0.93 5.48 9.25
C ARG A 124 -0.49 5.92 7.86
N ILE A 125 0.70 6.53 7.80
CA ILE A 125 1.33 7.00 6.57
C ILE A 125 2.63 6.23 6.39
N TYR A 126 2.77 5.54 5.27
CA TYR A 126 3.94 4.72 4.93
C TYR A 126 4.66 5.32 3.72
N PRO A 127 5.97 5.63 3.81
CA PRO A 127 6.75 6.02 2.64
C PRO A 127 7.01 4.77 1.78
N LEU A 128 6.54 4.78 0.53
CA LEU A 128 6.73 3.67 -0.41
C LEU A 128 8.03 3.91 -1.19
N THR A 129 9.15 3.46 -0.62
CA THR A 129 10.51 3.74 -1.12
C THR A 129 11.04 2.71 -2.09
N VAL A 130 10.33 1.60 -2.30
CA VAL A 130 10.71 0.48 -3.18
C VAL A 130 9.54 0.15 -4.07
N ALA A 131 9.79 -0.08 -5.36
CA ALA A 131 8.78 -0.56 -6.30
C ALA A 131 8.36 -2.00 -5.96
N GLY A 132 7.07 -2.29 -6.05
CA GLY A 132 6.52 -3.60 -5.76
C GLY A 132 5.19 -3.55 -5.00
N ALA A 133 4.78 -4.67 -4.44
CA ALA A 133 3.53 -4.83 -3.71
C ALA A 133 3.75 -4.84 -2.19
N THR A 134 2.86 -4.17 -1.47
CA THR A 134 2.79 -4.18 0.00
C THR A 134 1.36 -4.46 0.43
N TRP A 135 1.19 -5.39 1.36
CA TRP A 135 -0.10 -5.72 1.97
C TRP A 135 -0.16 -5.11 3.37
N PHE A 136 -1.28 -4.48 3.67
CA PHE A 136 -1.53 -3.81 4.94
C PHE A 136 -2.75 -4.42 5.60
N SER A 137 -2.60 -4.92 6.82
CA SER A 137 -3.71 -5.36 7.67
C SER A 137 -4.27 -4.18 8.45
N VAL A 138 -5.60 -4.09 8.54
CA VAL A 138 -6.30 -2.99 9.23
C VAL A 138 -7.22 -3.53 10.30
N ALA A 139 -6.72 -3.69 11.51
CA ALA A 139 -7.54 -4.11 12.64
C ALA A 139 -8.41 -2.95 13.13
N SER A 140 -9.65 -3.27 13.55
CA SER A 140 -10.62 -2.31 14.05
C SER A 140 -11.48 -2.90 15.16
N VAL A 141 -11.71 -2.10 16.20
CA VAL A 141 -12.59 -2.44 17.33
C VAL A 141 -13.52 -1.26 17.58
N ALA A 142 -14.81 -1.52 17.63
CA ALA A 142 -15.85 -0.57 18.01
C ALA A 142 -16.47 -1.01 19.33
N THR A 143 -16.46 -0.14 20.35
CA THR A 143 -17.06 -0.38 21.68
C THR A 143 -18.19 0.60 21.91
N TYR A 144 -19.39 0.09 22.19
CA TYR A 144 -20.60 0.88 22.38
C TYR A 144 -20.80 1.27 23.85
N GLY A 145 -21.38 2.45 24.06
CA GLY A 145 -21.79 2.92 25.37
C GLY A 145 -20.70 3.65 26.17
N GLY A 146 -19.64 4.16 25.51
CA GLY A 146 -18.67 5.04 26.16
C GLY A 146 -17.95 4.43 27.37
N GLY A 147 -17.78 3.11 27.40
CA GLY A 147 -17.18 2.38 28.52
C GLY A 147 -18.18 1.83 29.55
N GLN A 148 -19.48 2.09 29.39
CA GLN A 148 -20.53 1.53 30.24
C GLN A 148 -21.10 0.19 29.76
N GLN A 149 -20.46 -0.43 28.75
CA GLN A 149 -20.76 -1.77 28.23
C GLN A 149 -22.25 -1.94 27.82
N LYS A 150 -22.84 -0.92 27.20
CA LYS A 150 -24.20 -1.00 26.65
C LYS A 150 -24.21 -1.92 25.41
N ALA A 151 -25.24 -2.75 25.30
CA ALA A 151 -25.41 -3.63 24.18
C ALA A 151 -25.65 -2.85 22.87
N PHE A 152 -24.98 -3.23 21.79
CA PHE A 152 -25.30 -2.76 20.45
C PHE A 152 -26.75 -3.13 20.09
N PRO A 153 -27.53 -2.20 19.50
CA PRO A 153 -28.83 -2.54 18.92
C PRO A 153 -28.71 -3.67 17.90
N GLY A 154 -29.73 -4.53 17.82
CA GLY A 154 -29.76 -5.60 16.81
C GLY A 154 -29.80 -5.04 15.39
N GLY A 155 -29.02 -5.61 14.47
CA GLY A 155 -28.97 -5.22 13.05
C GLY A 155 -27.60 -5.36 12.43
N SER A 156 -27.47 -4.88 11.19
CA SER A 156 -26.21 -4.91 10.44
C SER A 156 -25.37 -3.66 10.64
N TYR A 157 -24.08 -3.85 10.76
CA TYR A 157 -23.08 -2.80 10.95
C TYR A 157 -22.04 -2.84 9.83
N THR A 158 -21.82 -1.72 9.18
CA THR A 158 -20.80 -1.58 8.14
C THR A 158 -19.90 -0.40 8.45
N ALA A 159 -18.61 -0.56 8.30
CA ALA A 159 -17.62 0.51 8.39
C ALA A 159 -16.63 0.41 7.21
N VAL A 160 -16.00 1.52 6.88
CA VAL A 160 -15.10 1.60 5.72
C VAL A 160 -13.68 1.84 6.19
N VAL A 161 -12.76 1.00 5.74
CA VAL A 161 -11.32 1.26 5.77
C VAL A 161 -11.00 2.15 4.58
N THR A 162 -10.30 3.25 4.80
CA THR A 162 -9.81 4.10 3.71
C THR A 162 -8.35 3.83 3.44
N ALA A 163 -7.99 3.76 2.16
CA ALA A 163 -6.61 3.62 1.73
C ALA A 163 -6.38 4.44 0.46
N GLU A 164 -5.34 5.25 0.47
CA GLU A 164 -4.99 6.14 -0.63
C GLU A 164 -3.50 6.06 -0.91
N CYS A 165 -3.16 6.27 -2.18
CA CYS A 165 -1.80 6.40 -2.66
C CYS A 165 -1.59 7.85 -3.09
N ILE A 166 -0.74 8.57 -2.38
CA ILE A 166 -0.49 10.00 -2.61
C ILE A 166 0.90 10.18 -3.19
N ALA A 167 0.99 10.90 -4.31
CA ALA A 167 2.28 11.30 -4.89
C ALA A 167 3.06 12.20 -3.92
N GLN A 168 4.38 12.04 -3.91
CA GLN A 168 5.31 12.84 -3.10
C GLN A 168 5.89 14.00 -3.91
#